data_5eb618e0b40cac4668e31a615e3445bc
#
_entry.id   5eb618e0b40cac4668e31a615e3445bc
#
_cell.length_a   1.000
_cell.length_b   1.000
_cell.length_c   1.000
_cell.angle_alpha   90.00
_cell.angle_beta   90.00
_cell.angle_gamma   90.00
#
_symmetry.space_group_name_H-M   'P 1'
#
loop_
_entity.id
_entity.type
_entity.pdbx_description
1 polymer ?
#
loop_
_entity_poly.entity_id
_entity_poly.type
_entity_poly.pdbx_seq_one_letter_code
_entity_poly.pdbx_strand_id
1 'polypeptide(L)'
;ATNYNLYVVYRLHGVVDMPMLTEALRHVQARHAILRTRIIVRNDRPCQVIDDASSLVLDTVTLAAQAPTSALDAVIQQVINTRFDLARGPLWGVTQIIQPDQGCHLVFCAHHIIIDGISLRLLFDELQQQYARLHAGNETSLPPPPLQYADYAFWQREWFQDTLLANELAYWRARLQDAPLLSTFPSLHPRPAQPSTHGSRFSITLDETLSLALKHVARTQETTPFVLMLTAFQLVLMRYAQQQRLVIGMPVSGRIRPELQSSIGYYASTAVIYT
;
A
#
# COMPACT_ATOMS: atom_id res chain seq x y z
N ALA A 1 -5.62 15.10 0.09
CA ALA A 1 -5.82 14.47 -1.23
C ALA A 1 -6.09 12.99 -1.01
N THR A 2 -7.10 12.42 -1.67
CA THR A 2 -7.50 11.01 -1.51
C THR A 2 -6.65 10.04 -2.33
N ASN A 3 -5.72 10.54 -3.14
CA ASN A 3 -4.83 9.75 -4.00
C ASN A 3 -3.85 8.86 -3.25
N TYR A 4 -3.68 9.11 -1.96
CA TYR A 4 -2.80 8.33 -1.09
C TYR A 4 -3.58 7.36 -0.19
N ASN A 5 -4.82 7.06 -0.53
CA ASN A 5 -5.55 6.03 0.18
C ASN A 5 -5.27 4.65 -0.42
N LEU A 6 -4.84 3.72 0.44
CA LEU A 6 -4.85 2.30 0.16
C LEU A 6 -6.15 1.71 0.67
N TYR A 7 -6.74 0.84 -0.13
CA TYR A 7 -7.98 0.17 0.27
C TYR A 7 -8.02 -1.27 -0.22
N VAL A 8 -8.82 -2.05 0.46
CA VAL A 8 -9.20 -3.40 0.05
C VAL A 8 -10.67 -3.64 0.36
N VAL A 9 -11.34 -4.36 -0.50
CA VAL A 9 -12.73 -4.75 -0.36
C VAL A 9 -12.80 -6.27 -0.30
N TYR A 10 -13.28 -6.81 0.81
CA TYR A 10 -13.54 -8.23 0.96
C TYR A 10 -15.04 -8.51 0.97
N ARG A 11 -15.47 -9.49 0.21
CA ARG A 11 -16.79 -10.09 0.38
C ARG A 11 -16.67 -11.16 1.45
N LEU A 12 -17.42 -11.03 2.52
CA LEU A 12 -17.46 -12.03 3.59
C LEU A 12 -18.41 -13.16 3.20
N HIS A 13 -17.93 -14.39 3.36
CA HIS A 13 -18.70 -15.59 3.11
C HIS A 13 -19.03 -16.26 4.45
N GLY A 14 -20.29 -16.70 4.59
CA GLY A 14 -20.76 -17.30 5.84
C GLY A 14 -21.11 -16.28 6.92
N VAL A 15 -21.31 -16.76 8.13
CA VAL A 15 -21.64 -15.94 9.29
C VAL A 15 -20.35 -15.49 9.97
N VAL A 16 -20.14 -14.18 10.01
CA VAL A 16 -19.00 -13.57 10.71
C VAL A 16 -19.52 -12.93 11.99
N ASP A 17 -18.91 -13.30 13.11
CA ASP A 17 -19.16 -12.66 14.40
C ASP A 17 -18.52 -11.26 14.41
N MET A 18 -19.34 -10.23 14.25
CA MET A 18 -18.88 -8.85 14.16
C MET A 18 -18.31 -8.29 15.48
N PRO A 19 -18.88 -8.56 16.65
CA PRO A 19 -18.24 -8.27 17.92
C PRO A 19 -16.82 -8.85 18.03
N MET A 20 -16.66 -10.11 17.68
CA MET A 20 -15.35 -10.79 17.68
C MET A 20 -14.38 -10.19 16.65
N LEU A 21 -14.86 -9.86 15.44
CA LEU A 21 -14.03 -9.18 14.43
C LEU A 21 -13.58 -7.79 14.91
N THR A 22 -14.47 -7.08 15.58
CA THR A 22 -14.15 -5.77 16.17
C THR A 22 -13.07 -5.89 17.24
N GLU A 23 -13.15 -6.91 18.08
CA GLU A 23 -12.14 -7.16 19.11
C GLU A 23 -10.81 -7.60 18.50
N ALA A 24 -10.82 -8.44 17.47
CA ALA A 24 -9.62 -8.80 16.72
C ALA A 24 -8.94 -7.55 16.11
N LEU A 25 -9.71 -6.63 15.53
CA LEU A 25 -9.21 -5.36 15.00
C LEU A 25 -8.59 -4.49 16.10
N ARG A 26 -9.20 -4.44 17.30
CA ARG A 26 -8.63 -3.71 18.46
C ARG A 26 -7.29 -4.29 18.89
N HIS A 27 -7.19 -5.62 18.94
CA HIS A 27 -5.93 -6.29 19.28
C HIS A 27 -4.83 -5.96 18.26
N VAL A 28 -5.14 -5.99 16.95
CA VAL A 28 -4.18 -5.62 15.90
C VAL A 28 -3.80 -4.14 16.01
N GLN A 29 -4.76 -3.25 16.26
CA GLN A 29 -4.51 -1.82 16.45
C GLN A 29 -3.61 -1.56 17.67
N ALA A 30 -3.89 -2.22 18.80
CA ALA A 30 -3.09 -2.07 20.02
C ALA A 30 -1.65 -2.57 19.81
N ARG A 31 -1.50 -3.66 19.05
CA ARG A 31 -0.21 -4.30 18.75
C ARG A 31 0.70 -3.42 17.90
N HIS A 32 0.16 -2.68 16.95
CA HIS A 32 0.92 -1.85 16.00
C HIS A 32 0.75 -0.37 16.27
N ALA A 33 1.78 0.26 16.82
CA ALA A 33 1.79 1.68 17.16
C ALA A 33 1.44 2.59 15.97
N ILE A 34 1.86 2.20 14.76
CA ILE A 34 1.59 2.97 13.55
C ILE A 34 0.09 3.13 13.25
N LEU A 35 -0.75 2.17 13.63
CA LEU A 35 -2.21 2.23 13.48
C LEU A 35 -2.88 3.22 14.45
N ARG A 36 -2.12 3.71 15.44
CA ARG A 36 -2.52 4.72 16.41
C ARG A 36 -1.72 6.02 16.24
N THR A 37 -1.01 6.15 15.11
CA THR A 37 -0.12 7.27 14.84
C THR A 37 -0.83 8.34 14.03
N ARG A 38 -0.61 9.59 14.39
CA ARG A 38 -0.93 10.78 13.62
C ARG A 38 0.34 11.56 13.32
N ILE A 39 0.32 12.39 12.29
CA ILE A 39 1.48 13.13 11.80
C ILE A 39 1.22 14.62 12.03
N ILE A 40 2.01 15.24 12.89
CA ILE A 40 1.97 16.67 13.14
C ILE A 40 3.24 17.35 12.68
N VAL A 41 3.20 18.65 12.49
CA VAL A 41 4.39 19.46 12.22
C VAL A 41 4.84 20.15 13.49
N ARG A 42 6.10 19.93 13.90
CA ARG A 42 6.76 20.64 15.00
C ARG A 42 8.10 21.20 14.51
N ASN A 43 8.31 22.48 14.68
CA ASN A 43 9.52 23.16 14.23
C ASN A 43 9.84 22.86 12.74
N ASP A 44 8.84 23.01 11.88
CA ASP A 44 8.86 22.74 10.44
C ASP A 44 9.27 21.30 10.04
N ARG A 45 9.19 20.36 10.98
CA ARG A 45 9.47 18.94 10.74
C ARG A 45 8.25 18.07 11.00
N PRO A 46 7.96 17.10 10.12
CA PRO A 46 6.91 16.12 10.39
C PRO A 46 7.36 15.18 11.53
N CYS A 47 6.46 15.00 12.50
CA CYS A 47 6.68 14.16 13.67
C CYS A 47 5.54 13.16 13.81
N GLN A 48 5.88 11.91 14.14
CA GLN A 48 4.92 10.90 14.54
C GLN A 48 4.50 11.14 15.99
N VAL A 49 3.20 11.12 16.25
CA VAL A 49 2.62 11.11 17.58
C VAL A 49 1.78 9.86 17.71
N ILE A 50 2.16 9.00 18.64
CA ILE A 50 1.48 7.74 18.92
C ILE A 50 0.52 8.00 20.07
N ASP A 51 -0.76 7.79 19.82
CA ASP A 51 -1.79 7.94 20.83
C ASP A 51 -1.94 6.62 21.63
N ASP A 52 -2.19 6.70 22.92
CA ASP A 52 -2.29 5.53 23.82
C ASP A 52 -3.51 4.67 23.50
N ALA A 53 -4.65 5.30 23.27
CA ALA A 53 -5.87 4.66 22.79
C ALA A 53 -6.45 5.47 21.65
N SER A 54 -6.68 4.85 20.51
CA SER A 54 -7.49 5.44 19.47
C SER A 54 -8.80 4.67 19.37
N SER A 55 -9.90 5.40 19.18
CA SER A 55 -11.17 4.77 18.85
C SER A 55 -11.00 4.03 17.52
N LEU A 56 -11.26 2.72 17.52
CA LEU A 56 -11.40 1.98 16.28
C LEU A 56 -12.63 2.53 15.53
N VAL A 57 -12.44 2.99 14.32
CA VAL A 57 -13.56 3.38 13.45
C VAL A 57 -14.01 2.15 12.69
N LEU A 58 -15.13 1.59 13.14
CA LEU A 58 -15.86 0.54 12.44
C LEU A 58 -17.27 1.06 12.16
N ASP A 59 -17.47 1.52 10.94
CA ASP A 59 -18.76 2.00 10.49
C ASP A 59 -19.56 0.85 9.87
N THR A 60 -20.90 0.93 9.99
CA THR A 60 -21.81 -0.03 9.36
C THR A 60 -22.80 0.71 8.46
N VAL A 61 -22.88 0.29 7.22
CA VAL A 61 -23.85 0.77 6.24
C VAL A 61 -24.72 -0.40 5.81
N THR A 62 -26.02 -0.27 5.99
CA THR A 62 -26.98 -1.27 5.51
C THR A 62 -27.67 -0.74 4.26
N LEU A 63 -27.52 -1.45 3.15
CA LEU A 63 -28.22 -1.16 1.91
C LEU A 63 -29.65 -1.72 1.96
N ALA A 64 -30.54 -1.13 1.16
CA ALA A 64 -31.87 -1.68 1.01
C ALA A 64 -31.82 -3.11 0.43
N ALA A 65 -32.76 -3.96 0.82
CA ALA A 65 -32.98 -5.24 0.14
C ALA A 65 -33.18 -4.97 -1.36
N GLN A 66 -32.55 -5.71 -2.23
CA GLN A 66 -32.58 -5.51 -3.68
C GLN A 66 -31.91 -4.21 -4.18
N ALA A 67 -31.06 -3.57 -3.37
CA ALA A 67 -30.26 -2.44 -3.85
C ALA A 67 -29.41 -2.88 -5.07
N PRO A 68 -29.35 -2.07 -6.13
CA PRO A 68 -28.54 -2.39 -7.30
C PRO A 68 -27.05 -2.38 -6.94
N THR A 69 -26.22 -3.10 -7.72
CA THR A 69 -24.77 -3.13 -7.54
C THR A 69 -24.16 -1.73 -7.52
N SER A 70 -24.72 -0.79 -8.29
CA SER A 70 -24.28 0.60 -8.29
C SER A 70 -24.42 1.30 -6.92
N ALA A 71 -25.35 0.87 -6.07
CA ALA A 71 -25.47 1.40 -4.71
C ALA A 71 -24.31 0.89 -3.82
N LEU A 72 -23.91 -0.37 -3.96
CA LEU A 72 -22.73 -0.91 -3.30
C LEU A 72 -21.46 -0.16 -3.76
N ASP A 73 -21.29 -0.01 -5.07
CA ASP A 73 -20.17 0.70 -5.66
C ASP A 73 -20.10 2.16 -5.17
N ALA A 74 -21.25 2.84 -5.08
CA ALA A 74 -21.30 4.21 -4.56
C ALA A 74 -20.81 4.32 -3.11
N VAL A 75 -21.21 3.39 -2.23
CA VAL A 75 -20.75 3.36 -0.84
C VAL A 75 -19.26 3.03 -0.78
N ILE A 76 -18.79 2.04 -1.54
CA ILE A 76 -17.37 1.73 -1.64
C ILE A 76 -16.58 2.96 -2.07
N GLN A 77 -17.03 3.67 -3.13
CA GLN A 77 -16.38 4.89 -3.61
C GLN A 77 -16.35 5.99 -2.54
N GLN A 78 -17.39 6.14 -1.76
CA GLN A 78 -17.42 7.09 -0.64
C GLN A 78 -16.35 6.73 0.40
N VAL A 79 -16.24 5.47 0.80
CA VAL A 79 -15.29 5.01 1.81
C VAL A 79 -13.85 5.17 1.33
N ILE A 80 -13.53 4.74 0.11
CA ILE A 80 -12.16 4.82 -0.41
C ILE A 80 -11.70 6.25 -0.70
N ASN A 81 -12.64 7.18 -0.85
CA ASN A 81 -12.38 8.61 -1.00
C ASN A 81 -12.42 9.38 0.32
N THR A 82 -12.35 8.70 1.46
CA THR A 82 -12.25 9.35 2.77
C THR A 82 -11.05 10.31 2.83
N ARG A 83 -11.27 11.51 3.33
CA ARG A 83 -10.21 12.49 3.55
C ARG A 83 -9.68 12.36 4.97
N PHE A 84 -8.50 11.77 5.11
CA PHE A 84 -7.83 11.66 6.40
C PHE A 84 -7.15 12.98 6.77
N ASP A 85 -7.40 13.46 8.00
CA ASP A 85 -6.65 14.56 8.62
C ASP A 85 -5.42 13.96 9.31
N LEU A 86 -4.24 14.20 8.73
CA LEU A 86 -3.00 13.61 9.25
C LEU A 86 -2.68 14.05 10.68
N ALA A 87 -3.10 15.25 11.07
CA ALA A 87 -2.81 15.80 12.40
C ALA A 87 -3.78 15.33 13.49
N ARG A 88 -4.98 14.94 13.11
CA ARG A 88 -6.02 14.51 14.06
C ARG A 88 -6.17 12.99 14.12
N GLY A 89 -6.00 12.30 12.98
CA GLY A 89 -6.30 10.87 12.88
C GLY A 89 -7.77 10.54 13.18
N PRO A 90 -8.13 9.25 13.27
CA PRO A 90 -7.35 8.10 12.85
C PRO A 90 -7.06 8.12 11.34
N LEU A 91 -5.95 7.47 10.95
CA LEU A 91 -5.51 7.46 9.55
C LEU A 91 -5.94 6.19 8.79
N TRP A 92 -6.85 5.44 9.36
CA TRP A 92 -7.48 4.27 8.78
C TRP A 92 -8.85 4.02 9.39
N GLY A 93 -9.65 3.22 8.71
CA GLY A 93 -10.95 2.78 9.19
C GLY A 93 -11.44 1.55 8.44
N VAL A 94 -12.46 0.93 8.98
CA VAL A 94 -13.13 -0.23 8.40
C VAL A 94 -14.62 0.09 8.29
N THR A 95 -15.21 -0.22 7.14
CA THR A 95 -16.65 -0.08 6.93
C THR A 95 -17.24 -1.42 6.55
N GLN A 96 -18.20 -1.87 7.32
CA GLN A 96 -19.03 -3.00 6.99
C GLN A 96 -20.20 -2.54 6.12
N ILE A 97 -20.40 -3.18 4.97
CA ILE A 97 -21.56 -2.91 4.09
C ILE A 97 -22.40 -4.17 4.05
N ILE A 98 -23.61 -4.08 4.58
CA ILE A 98 -24.57 -5.19 4.65
C ILE A 98 -25.53 -5.05 3.49
N GLN A 99 -25.60 -6.08 2.65
CA GLN A 99 -26.64 -6.24 1.64
C GLN A 99 -27.55 -7.39 2.08
N PRO A 100 -28.78 -7.11 2.51
CA PRO A 100 -29.73 -8.19 2.80
C PRO A 100 -29.84 -9.12 1.59
N ASP A 101 -29.79 -10.41 1.82
CA ASP A 101 -29.88 -11.49 0.82
C ASP A 101 -28.65 -11.63 -0.13
N GLN A 102 -27.71 -10.71 -0.13
CA GLN A 102 -26.52 -10.77 -1.00
C GLN A 102 -25.20 -10.91 -0.23
N GLY A 103 -25.24 -10.80 1.09
CA GLY A 103 -24.06 -10.96 1.96
C GLY A 103 -23.53 -9.65 2.54
N CYS A 104 -22.30 -9.69 2.97
CA CYS A 104 -21.62 -8.59 3.64
C CYS A 104 -20.28 -8.29 2.97
N HIS A 105 -19.95 -7.03 2.87
CA HIS A 105 -18.62 -6.57 2.42
C HIS A 105 -17.91 -5.83 3.55
N LEU A 106 -16.62 -6.02 3.64
CA LEU A 106 -15.74 -5.29 4.54
C LEU A 106 -14.79 -4.43 3.71
N VAL A 107 -14.87 -3.12 3.88
CA VAL A 107 -14.00 -2.16 3.20
C VAL A 107 -13.02 -1.61 4.21
N PHE A 108 -11.75 -1.91 4.02
CA PHE A 108 -10.65 -1.28 4.75
C PHE A 108 -10.12 -0.13 3.92
N CYS A 109 -9.92 1.03 4.54
CA CYS A 109 -9.30 2.19 3.91
C CYS A 109 -8.31 2.82 4.87
N ALA A 110 -7.11 3.13 4.39
CA ALA A 110 -6.06 3.77 5.18
C ALA A 110 -5.24 4.74 4.34
N HIS A 111 -4.72 5.78 4.98
CA HIS A 111 -3.75 6.67 4.33
C HIS A 111 -2.42 5.95 4.15
N HIS A 112 -1.83 6.03 2.97
CA HIS A 112 -0.59 5.34 2.62
C HIS A 112 0.61 5.71 3.50
N ILE A 113 0.54 6.84 4.23
CA ILE A 113 1.63 7.27 5.13
C ILE A 113 1.85 6.32 6.31
N ILE A 114 0.84 5.50 6.67
CA ILE A 114 0.92 4.55 7.78
C ILE A 114 1.04 3.10 7.33
N ILE A 115 0.84 2.80 6.05
CA ILE A 115 0.75 1.41 5.58
C ILE A 115 1.16 1.32 4.11
N ASP A 116 1.89 0.27 3.74
CA ASP A 116 2.19 -0.11 2.36
C ASP A 116 1.49 -1.43 1.98
N GLY A 117 1.65 -1.86 0.72
CA GLY A 117 0.98 -3.07 0.22
C GLY A 117 1.39 -4.36 0.95
N ILE A 118 2.64 -4.47 1.42
CA ILE A 118 3.10 -5.63 2.21
C ILE A 118 2.51 -5.56 3.61
N SER A 119 2.52 -4.38 4.23
CA SER A 119 1.92 -4.15 5.53
C SER A 119 0.41 -4.43 5.54
N LEU A 120 -0.27 -4.10 4.45
CA LEU A 120 -1.69 -4.39 4.30
C LEU A 120 -1.97 -5.90 4.35
N ARG A 121 -1.14 -6.70 3.67
CA ARG A 121 -1.23 -8.17 3.74
C ARG A 121 -0.96 -8.67 5.16
N LEU A 122 0.12 -8.21 5.79
CA LEU A 122 0.45 -8.58 7.17
C LEU A 122 -0.69 -8.26 8.14
N LEU A 123 -1.31 -7.09 7.98
CA LEU A 123 -2.45 -6.69 8.82
C LEU A 123 -3.60 -7.69 8.71
N PHE A 124 -3.95 -8.13 7.50
CA PHE A 124 -5.03 -9.09 7.31
C PHE A 124 -4.66 -10.50 7.74
N ASP A 125 -3.42 -10.93 7.54
CA ASP A 125 -2.92 -12.21 8.04
C ASP A 125 -2.99 -12.26 9.59
N GLU A 126 -2.59 -11.19 10.27
CA GLU A 126 -2.69 -11.08 11.73
C GLU A 126 -4.15 -10.96 12.22
N LEU A 127 -4.97 -10.20 11.51
CA LEU A 127 -6.40 -10.09 11.82
C LEU A 127 -7.09 -11.46 11.77
N GLN A 128 -6.79 -12.24 10.73
CA GLN A 128 -7.33 -13.59 10.59
C GLN A 128 -6.85 -14.51 11.72
N GLN A 129 -5.57 -14.45 12.07
CA GLN A 129 -5.01 -15.21 13.19
C GLN A 129 -5.67 -14.81 14.51
N GLN A 130 -5.81 -13.52 14.77
CA GLN A 130 -6.40 -13.03 16.01
C GLN A 130 -7.89 -13.39 16.11
N TYR A 131 -8.63 -13.28 15.02
CA TYR A 131 -10.02 -13.70 14.96
C TYR A 131 -10.18 -15.20 15.25
N ALA A 132 -9.33 -16.04 14.63
CA ALA A 132 -9.35 -17.49 14.88
C ALA A 132 -9.02 -17.85 16.35
N ARG A 133 -8.10 -17.11 16.98
CA ARG A 133 -7.77 -17.27 18.41
C ARG A 133 -8.96 -16.94 19.32
N LEU A 134 -9.61 -15.82 19.08
CA LEU A 134 -10.81 -15.41 19.81
C LEU A 134 -11.93 -16.43 19.63
N HIS A 135 -12.13 -16.91 18.42
CA HIS A 135 -13.11 -17.94 18.12
C HIS A 135 -12.83 -19.27 18.86
N ALA A 136 -11.58 -19.59 19.11
CA ALA A 136 -11.16 -20.74 19.92
C ALA A 136 -11.21 -20.47 21.45
N GLY A 137 -11.74 -19.33 21.89
CA GLY A 137 -11.81 -18.96 23.31
C GLY A 137 -10.51 -18.43 23.90
N ASN A 138 -9.52 -18.08 23.05
CA ASN A 138 -8.25 -17.52 23.52
C ASN A 138 -8.30 -15.99 23.37
N GLU A 139 -8.54 -15.29 24.47
CA GLU A 139 -8.66 -13.85 24.52
C GLU A 139 -7.32 -13.08 24.48
N THR A 140 -6.18 -13.79 24.55
CA THR A 140 -4.88 -13.11 24.53
C THR A 140 -4.51 -12.60 23.14
N SER A 141 -3.99 -11.39 23.07
CA SER A 141 -3.45 -10.83 21.83
C SER A 141 -2.18 -11.55 21.39
N LEU A 142 -1.84 -11.43 20.11
CA LEU A 142 -0.54 -11.87 19.59
C LEU A 142 0.59 -11.12 20.30
N PRO A 143 1.79 -11.75 20.44
CA PRO A 143 2.93 -11.08 21.06
C PRO A 143 3.31 -9.81 20.26
N PRO A 144 3.88 -8.77 20.92
CA PRO A 144 4.28 -7.55 20.24
C PRO A 144 5.26 -7.84 19.10
N PRO A 145 5.27 -7.05 18.03
CA PRO A 145 6.27 -7.21 16.98
C PRO A 145 7.65 -6.84 17.51
N PRO A 146 8.74 -7.40 16.94
CA PRO A 146 10.10 -7.13 17.42
C PRO A 146 10.50 -5.65 17.27
N LEU A 147 9.90 -4.94 16.32
CA LEU A 147 10.12 -3.52 16.05
C LEU A 147 8.82 -2.83 15.68
N GLN A 148 8.65 -1.59 16.17
CA GLN A 148 7.62 -0.69 15.70
C GLN A 148 8.15 0.19 14.55
N TYR A 149 7.25 0.74 13.73
CA TYR A 149 7.65 1.60 12.62
C TYR A 149 8.41 2.86 13.09
N ALA A 150 8.09 3.39 14.27
CA ALA A 150 8.80 4.53 14.85
C ALA A 150 10.27 4.23 15.12
N ASP A 151 10.60 3.01 15.58
CA ASP A 151 11.98 2.56 15.81
C ASP A 151 12.77 2.54 14.50
N TYR A 152 12.14 2.01 13.43
CA TYR A 152 12.73 2.03 12.09
C TYR A 152 12.96 3.45 11.59
N ALA A 153 11.97 4.34 11.73
CA ALA A 153 12.09 5.73 11.27
C ALA A 153 13.20 6.49 11.99
N PHE A 154 13.37 6.23 13.29
CA PHE A 154 14.47 6.77 14.07
C PHE A 154 15.81 6.20 13.60
N TRP A 155 15.95 4.87 13.56
CA TRP A 155 17.15 4.21 13.09
C TRP A 155 17.56 4.63 11.68
N GLN A 156 16.62 4.74 10.74
CA GLN A 156 16.91 5.14 9.37
C GLN A 156 17.52 6.54 9.31
N ARG A 157 17.01 7.49 10.12
CA ARG A 157 17.53 8.86 10.18
C ARG A 157 18.96 8.90 10.74
N GLU A 158 19.24 8.14 11.78
CA GLU A 158 20.57 8.04 12.38
C GLU A 158 21.57 7.33 11.45
N TRP A 159 21.09 6.29 10.78
CA TRP A 159 21.95 5.49 9.88
C TRP A 159 22.26 6.20 8.56
N PHE A 160 21.28 6.95 8.01
CA PHE A 160 21.39 7.56 6.68
C PHE A 160 21.88 9.01 6.75
N GLN A 161 23.10 9.18 7.28
CA GLN A 161 23.75 10.49 7.47
C GLN A 161 25.21 10.48 6.99
N ASP A 162 25.83 11.63 6.98
CA ASP A 162 27.26 11.87 6.78
C ASP A 162 27.87 11.10 5.59
N THR A 163 28.84 10.26 5.85
CA THR A 163 29.61 9.53 4.83
C THR A 163 28.72 8.61 3.98
N LEU A 164 27.75 7.92 4.59
CA LEU A 164 26.86 7.03 3.84
C LEU A 164 26.00 7.83 2.87
N LEU A 165 25.38 8.91 3.33
CA LEU A 165 24.59 9.79 2.48
C LEU A 165 25.43 10.40 1.35
N ALA A 166 26.67 10.83 1.66
CA ALA A 166 27.58 11.40 0.68
C ALA A 166 27.96 10.38 -0.41
N ASN A 167 28.24 9.14 -0.03
CA ASN A 167 28.59 8.06 -0.96
C ASN A 167 27.41 7.69 -1.87
N GLU A 168 26.21 7.55 -1.31
CA GLU A 168 25.00 7.26 -2.07
C GLU A 168 24.69 8.40 -3.05
N LEU A 169 24.78 9.64 -2.62
CA LEU A 169 24.60 10.81 -3.50
C LEU A 169 25.63 10.85 -4.63
N ALA A 170 26.90 10.53 -4.35
CA ALA A 170 27.94 10.47 -5.36
C ALA A 170 27.65 9.38 -6.41
N TYR A 171 27.26 8.19 -5.96
CA TYR A 171 26.86 7.09 -6.84
C TYR A 171 25.71 7.51 -7.75
N TRP A 172 24.60 8.01 -7.19
CA TRP A 172 23.43 8.37 -7.98
C TRP A 172 23.67 9.56 -8.91
N ARG A 173 24.46 10.56 -8.50
CA ARG A 173 24.88 11.67 -9.37
C ARG A 173 25.65 11.17 -10.58
N ALA A 174 26.64 10.30 -10.37
CA ALA A 174 27.39 9.71 -11.46
C ALA A 174 26.51 8.84 -12.37
N ARG A 175 25.63 8.03 -11.77
CA ARG A 175 24.75 7.11 -12.50
C ARG A 175 23.72 7.84 -13.36
N LEU A 176 23.20 8.98 -12.91
CA LEU A 176 22.14 9.74 -13.56
C LEU A 176 22.65 10.99 -14.28
N GLN A 177 23.96 11.15 -14.43
CA GLN A 177 24.56 12.35 -15.03
C GLN A 177 23.99 12.69 -16.41
N ASP A 178 23.79 11.66 -17.26
CA ASP A 178 23.28 11.81 -18.61
C ASP A 178 21.79 11.41 -18.74
N ALA A 179 21.10 11.26 -17.63
CA ALA A 179 19.72 10.85 -17.63
C ALA A 179 18.79 11.96 -18.16
N PRO A 180 17.81 11.62 -19.01
CA PRO A 180 16.87 12.63 -19.49
C PRO A 180 16.04 13.18 -18.33
N LEU A 181 15.90 14.50 -18.27
CA LEU A 181 15.08 15.17 -17.24
C LEU A 181 13.57 14.88 -17.40
N LEU A 182 13.15 14.57 -18.61
CA LEU A 182 11.77 14.24 -18.94
C LEU A 182 11.73 13.04 -19.86
N SER A 183 10.92 12.04 -19.51
CA SER A 183 10.48 11.01 -20.44
C SER A 183 9.15 11.48 -21.03
N THR A 184 9.18 11.90 -22.29
CA THR A 184 7.97 12.36 -23.00
C THR A 184 7.26 11.17 -23.60
N PHE A 185 6.17 10.77 -22.96
CA PHE A 185 5.25 9.81 -23.57
C PHE A 185 4.22 10.60 -24.42
N PRO A 186 3.98 10.22 -25.68
CA PRO A 186 3.00 10.92 -26.50
C PRO A 186 1.62 10.82 -25.85
N SER A 187 1.00 11.96 -25.60
CA SER A 187 -0.33 12.08 -25.02
C SER A 187 -1.29 12.60 -26.08
N LEU A 188 -2.49 12.04 -26.16
CA LEU A 188 -3.56 12.52 -27.04
C LEU A 188 -4.05 13.93 -26.63
N HIS A 189 -3.86 14.27 -25.37
CA HIS A 189 -4.24 15.57 -24.82
C HIS A 189 -3.07 16.21 -24.08
N PRO A 190 -2.93 17.53 -24.13
CA PRO A 190 -1.93 18.24 -23.34
C PRO A 190 -2.16 18.01 -21.84
N ARG A 191 -1.07 17.86 -21.08
CA ARG A 191 -1.16 17.70 -19.62
C ARG A 191 -1.70 19.00 -19.01
N PRO A 192 -2.75 18.94 -18.19
CA PRO A 192 -3.25 20.12 -17.50
C PRO A 192 -2.25 20.63 -16.49
N ALA A 193 -2.26 21.92 -16.21
CA ALA A 193 -1.40 22.55 -15.20
C ALA A 193 -1.62 21.96 -13.78
N GLN A 194 -2.87 21.57 -13.49
CA GLN A 194 -3.20 20.80 -12.28
C GLN A 194 -3.59 19.39 -12.71
N PRO A 195 -2.83 18.34 -12.29
CA PRO A 195 -3.16 16.96 -12.59
C PRO A 195 -4.53 16.58 -12.03
N SER A 196 -5.32 15.89 -12.82
CA SER A 196 -6.54 15.24 -12.35
C SER A 196 -6.21 14.09 -11.42
N THR A 197 -7.08 13.85 -10.44
CA THR A 197 -7.02 12.66 -9.55
C THR A 197 -7.82 11.49 -10.12
N HIS A 198 -8.49 11.68 -11.26
CA HIS A 198 -9.22 10.62 -11.94
C HIS A 198 -8.27 9.68 -12.64
N GLY A 199 -8.45 8.39 -12.38
CA GLY A 199 -7.70 7.33 -13.01
C GLY A 199 -8.58 6.12 -13.27
N SER A 200 -8.14 5.25 -14.16
CA SER A 200 -8.79 3.98 -14.41
C SER A 200 -7.77 2.83 -14.37
N ARG A 201 -8.26 1.64 -14.12
CA ARG A 201 -7.46 0.42 -14.15
C ARG A 201 -7.84 -0.39 -15.37
N PHE A 202 -6.84 -0.74 -16.16
CA PHE A 202 -6.98 -1.69 -17.25
C PHE A 202 -6.24 -2.99 -16.89
N SER A 203 -6.91 -4.12 -16.96
CA SER A 203 -6.33 -5.43 -16.66
C SER A 203 -6.30 -6.30 -17.90
N ILE A 204 -5.17 -6.94 -18.12
CA ILE A 204 -4.96 -7.93 -19.20
C ILE A 204 -4.55 -9.22 -18.55
N THR A 205 -5.14 -10.32 -18.98
CA THR A 205 -4.72 -11.66 -18.59
C THR A 205 -3.96 -12.29 -19.76
N LEU A 206 -2.72 -12.70 -19.51
CA LEU A 206 -1.95 -13.47 -20.48
C LEU A 206 -2.46 -14.91 -20.46
N ASP A 207 -2.62 -15.50 -21.64
CA ASP A 207 -2.96 -16.92 -21.75
C ASP A 207 -1.84 -17.83 -21.22
N GLU A 208 -2.17 -19.10 -21.02
CA GLU A 208 -1.23 -20.07 -20.48
C GLU A 208 -0.02 -20.29 -21.40
N THR A 209 -0.25 -20.36 -22.71
CA THR A 209 0.79 -20.60 -23.71
C THR A 209 1.85 -19.51 -23.67
N LEU A 210 1.42 -18.23 -23.70
CA LEU A 210 2.32 -17.10 -23.63
C LEU A 210 3.01 -17.02 -22.25
N SER A 211 2.28 -17.31 -21.17
CA SER A 211 2.83 -17.33 -19.82
C SER A 211 3.94 -18.38 -19.65
N LEU A 212 3.75 -19.57 -20.21
CA LEU A 212 4.76 -20.63 -20.21
C LEU A 212 5.97 -20.27 -21.07
N ALA A 213 5.75 -19.69 -22.25
CA ALA A 213 6.81 -19.24 -23.15
C ALA A 213 7.69 -18.16 -22.48
N LEU A 214 7.09 -17.18 -21.84
CA LEU A 214 7.82 -16.13 -21.08
C LEU A 214 8.66 -16.72 -19.96
N LYS A 215 8.11 -17.67 -19.19
CA LYS A 215 8.86 -18.37 -18.13
C LYS A 215 10.01 -19.21 -18.70
N HIS A 216 9.82 -19.82 -19.87
CA HIS A 216 10.88 -20.57 -20.56
C HIS A 216 12.01 -19.64 -20.99
N VAL A 217 11.70 -18.53 -21.68
CA VAL A 217 12.70 -17.55 -22.12
C VAL A 217 13.45 -16.97 -20.91
N ALA A 218 12.75 -16.61 -19.84
CA ALA A 218 13.41 -16.10 -18.63
C ALA A 218 14.43 -17.11 -18.08
N ARG A 219 14.10 -18.41 -18.04
CA ARG A 219 15.03 -19.47 -17.61
C ARG A 219 16.21 -19.64 -18.54
N THR A 220 15.98 -19.67 -19.85
CA THR A 220 17.06 -19.88 -20.84
C THR A 220 18.04 -18.70 -20.90
N GLN A 221 17.57 -17.50 -20.53
CA GLN A 221 18.39 -16.29 -20.44
C GLN A 221 18.92 -16.02 -19.01
N GLU A 222 18.82 -17.01 -18.12
CA GLU A 222 19.28 -16.92 -16.71
C GLU A 222 18.76 -15.66 -15.99
N THR A 223 17.51 -15.28 -16.28
CA THR A 223 16.88 -14.08 -15.74
C THR A 223 15.52 -14.38 -15.11
N THR A 224 14.84 -13.37 -14.59
CA THR A 224 13.51 -13.50 -14.00
C THR A 224 12.42 -13.05 -14.97
N PRO A 225 11.18 -13.56 -14.85
CA PRO A 225 10.05 -13.04 -15.61
C PRO A 225 9.85 -11.53 -15.42
N PHE A 226 10.17 -11.00 -14.22
CA PHE A 226 10.11 -9.57 -13.95
C PHE A 226 11.07 -8.77 -14.85
N VAL A 227 12.34 -9.17 -14.93
CA VAL A 227 13.34 -8.49 -15.77
C VAL A 227 12.94 -8.56 -17.25
N LEU A 228 12.46 -9.72 -17.70
CA LEU A 228 11.99 -9.89 -19.10
C LEU A 228 10.82 -8.94 -19.41
N MET A 229 9.81 -8.88 -18.53
CA MET A 229 8.65 -8.00 -18.71
C MET A 229 9.04 -6.51 -18.63
N LEU A 230 9.95 -6.16 -17.74
CA LEU A 230 10.47 -4.81 -17.62
C LEU A 230 11.23 -4.39 -18.88
N THR A 231 12.06 -5.29 -19.43
CA THR A 231 12.78 -5.05 -20.70
C THR A 231 11.80 -4.83 -21.85
N ALA A 232 10.76 -5.67 -21.96
CA ALA A 232 9.72 -5.48 -22.97
C ALA A 232 9.00 -4.13 -22.81
N PHE A 233 8.68 -3.75 -21.57
CA PHE A 233 8.06 -2.47 -21.25
C PHE A 233 8.98 -1.29 -21.63
N GLN A 234 10.27 -1.37 -21.32
CA GLN A 234 11.25 -0.36 -21.70
C GLN A 234 11.33 -0.19 -23.24
N LEU A 235 11.38 -1.29 -23.97
CA LEU A 235 11.42 -1.26 -25.45
C LEU A 235 10.17 -0.56 -26.02
N VAL A 236 9.00 -0.85 -25.48
CA VAL A 236 7.75 -0.17 -25.86
C VAL A 236 7.84 1.32 -25.57
N LEU A 237 8.26 1.69 -24.35
CA LEU A 237 8.40 3.10 -23.97
C LEU A 237 9.39 3.85 -24.85
N MET A 238 10.58 3.26 -25.13
CA MET A 238 11.60 3.84 -26.00
C MET A 238 11.06 4.13 -27.40
N ARG A 239 10.28 3.18 -27.93
CA ARG A 239 9.69 3.33 -29.26
C ARG A 239 8.62 4.43 -29.31
N TYR A 240 7.73 4.48 -28.31
CA TYR A 240 6.68 5.51 -28.25
C TYR A 240 7.22 6.90 -27.90
N ALA A 241 8.18 6.98 -27.00
CA ALA A 241 8.80 8.25 -26.60
C ALA A 241 9.85 8.76 -27.62
N GLN A 242 10.25 7.91 -28.58
CA GLN A 242 11.36 8.20 -29.52
C GLN A 242 12.65 8.60 -28.79
N GLN A 243 12.90 7.97 -27.64
CA GLN A 243 14.07 8.20 -26.80
C GLN A 243 14.85 6.90 -26.64
N GLN A 244 16.17 6.97 -26.71
CA GLN A 244 17.05 5.81 -26.52
C GLN A 244 17.40 5.59 -25.03
N ARG A 245 17.21 6.60 -24.21
CA ARG A 245 17.48 6.55 -22.77
C ARG A 245 16.22 6.87 -21.98
N LEU A 246 15.95 6.05 -20.99
CA LEU A 246 14.77 6.19 -20.15
C LEU A 246 15.13 6.11 -18.67
N VAL A 247 14.37 6.83 -17.88
CA VAL A 247 14.36 6.71 -16.42
C VAL A 247 13.01 6.15 -15.98
N ILE A 248 13.04 5.02 -15.29
CA ILE A 248 11.83 4.36 -14.76
C ILE A 248 11.94 4.26 -13.24
N GLY A 249 10.92 4.74 -12.54
CA GLY A 249 10.78 4.51 -11.11
C GLY A 249 10.15 3.14 -10.86
N MET A 250 10.80 2.31 -10.06
CA MET A 250 10.33 0.98 -9.68
C MET A 250 10.05 0.96 -8.16
N PRO A 251 8.83 0.67 -7.72
CA PRO A 251 8.56 0.52 -6.30
C PRO A 251 9.28 -0.72 -5.74
N VAL A 252 9.95 -0.54 -4.61
CA VAL A 252 10.64 -1.59 -3.86
C VAL A 252 10.13 -1.64 -2.42
N SER A 253 10.22 -2.79 -1.79
CA SER A 253 9.65 -2.98 -0.46
C SER A 253 10.33 -2.17 0.65
N GLY A 254 11.58 -1.76 0.47
CA GLY A 254 12.36 -1.06 1.49
C GLY A 254 12.65 -1.86 2.77
N ARG A 255 12.19 -3.11 2.87
CA ARG A 255 12.37 -3.99 4.03
C ARG A 255 13.71 -4.73 3.93
N ILE A 256 14.80 -3.98 4.08
CA ILE A 256 16.18 -4.45 3.89
C ILE A 256 16.70 -5.33 5.05
N ARG A 257 15.95 -5.43 6.15
CA ARG A 257 16.31 -6.24 7.32
C ARG A 257 15.23 -7.25 7.65
N PRO A 258 15.59 -8.45 8.14
CA PRO A 258 14.62 -9.48 8.53
C PRO A 258 13.59 -9.00 9.56
N GLU A 259 14.03 -8.19 10.53
CA GLU A 259 13.19 -7.66 11.61
C GLU A 259 12.03 -6.79 11.09
N LEU A 260 12.18 -6.21 9.90
CA LEU A 260 11.16 -5.38 9.27
C LEU A 260 10.07 -6.20 8.56
N GLN A 261 10.29 -7.50 8.35
CA GLN A 261 9.37 -8.34 7.59
C GLN A 261 8.00 -8.52 8.26
N SER A 262 7.94 -8.43 9.60
CA SER A 262 6.72 -8.57 10.39
C SER A 262 6.18 -7.25 10.95
N SER A 263 6.77 -6.11 10.58
CA SER A 263 6.33 -4.81 11.06
C SER A 263 5.38 -4.12 10.07
N ILE A 264 4.32 -3.50 10.58
CA ILE A 264 3.38 -2.70 9.78
C ILE A 264 3.86 -1.26 9.73
N GLY A 265 3.88 -0.67 8.53
CA GLY A 265 4.30 0.71 8.29
C GLY A 265 4.43 1.05 6.80
N TYR A 266 4.94 2.22 6.50
CA TYR A 266 5.26 2.64 5.14
C TYR A 266 6.76 2.47 4.87
N TYR A 267 7.15 1.31 4.38
CA TYR A 267 8.55 0.98 4.05
C TYR A 267 8.86 1.11 2.56
N ALA A 268 7.81 1.16 1.73
CA ALA A 268 7.98 1.22 0.28
C ALA A 268 8.83 2.44 -0.13
N SER A 269 9.74 2.21 -1.05
CA SER A 269 10.59 3.22 -1.65
C SER A 269 10.56 3.08 -3.17
N THR A 270 11.20 4.00 -3.87
CA THR A 270 11.33 3.94 -5.34
C THR A 270 12.78 3.80 -5.71
N ALA A 271 13.13 2.69 -6.35
CA ALA A 271 14.41 2.53 -7.01
C ALA A 271 14.34 3.13 -8.42
N VAL A 272 15.46 3.68 -8.87
CA VAL A 272 15.59 4.26 -10.20
C VAL A 272 16.30 3.28 -11.12
N ILE A 273 15.66 2.97 -12.25
CA ILE A 273 16.27 2.20 -13.34
C ILE A 273 16.55 3.18 -14.47
N TYR A 274 17.81 3.30 -14.83
CA TYR A 274 18.28 4.12 -15.94
C TYR A 274 18.94 3.22 -16.99
N THR A 275 18.45 3.27 -18.19
CA THR A 275 18.89 2.48 -19.36
C THR A 275 19.09 3.38 -20.56
#